data_69aeaf857fa6529ffb817e00d1426319
#
_entry.id   69aeaf857fa6529ffb817e00d1426319
#
_cell.length_a   1.000
_cell.length_b   1.000
_cell.length_c   1.000
_cell.angle_alpha   90.00
_cell.angle_beta   90.00
_cell.angle_gamma   90.00
#
_symmetry.space_group_name_H-M   'P 1'
#
loop_
_entity.id
_entity.type
_entity.pdbx_description
1 polymer ?
#
loop_
_entity_poly.entity_id
_entity_poly.type
_entity_poly.pdbx_seq_one_letter_code
_entity_poly.pdbx_strand_id
1 'polypeptide(L)'
;MQGALDMELSAPALGCLQSGMAPRPAVRTLLDRGHSFDALKLIARLLPKIYVVAWLCDCTRDIPLEWNDRAGVVLANAWVREPNETHRYAALNFWTADQKRTLGAWLAAATGWSGGSMTPPGAAAVPPPDQMTALAAMAVINKLSMLDSAAFERRREAFVERVIHLLPDA
;
A
#
# COMPACT_ATOMS: atom_id res chain seq x y z
N MET A 1 16.12 5.64 -6.88
CA MET A 1 16.67 4.33 -7.30
C MET A 1 16.43 3.23 -6.26
N GLN A 2 16.81 3.41 -4.99
CA GLN A 2 16.64 2.37 -3.96
C GLN A 2 15.22 1.84 -3.86
N GLY A 3 14.21 2.70 -3.80
CA GLY A 3 12.81 2.28 -3.75
C GLY A 3 12.35 1.40 -4.92
N ALA A 4 12.91 1.63 -6.11
CA ALA A 4 12.62 0.81 -7.29
C ALA A 4 13.22 -0.60 -7.16
N LEU A 5 14.42 -0.72 -6.57
CA LEU A 5 15.06 -2.00 -6.30
C LEU A 5 14.35 -2.77 -5.17
N ASP A 6 13.98 -2.08 -4.09
CA ASP A 6 13.27 -2.67 -2.95
C ASP A 6 11.92 -3.29 -3.34
N MET A 7 11.27 -2.77 -4.37
CA MET A 7 9.97 -3.24 -4.86
C MET A 7 10.06 -4.13 -6.09
N GLU A 8 11.25 -4.47 -6.54
CA GLU A 8 11.48 -5.35 -7.70
C GLU A 8 10.67 -4.89 -8.94
N LEU A 9 10.88 -3.63 -9.37
CA LEU A 9 10.26 -3.15 -10.59
C LEU A 9 10.69 -3.99 -11.79
N SER A 10 9.83 -4.15 -12.78
CA SER A 10 10.12 -4.89 -13.99
C SER A 10 11.29 -4.26 -14.77
N ALA A 11 12.07 -5.07 -15.48
CA ALA A 11 13.20 -4.58 -16.26
C ALA A 11 12.80 -3.50 -17.29
N PRO A 12 11.65 -3.61 -18.01
CA PRO A 12 11.18 -2.53 -18.88
C PRO A 12 10.86 -1.24 -18.12
N ALA A 13 10.23 -1.34 -16.93
CA ALA A 13 9.93 -0.17 -16.09
C ALA A 13 11.21 0.52 -15.59
N LEU A 14 12.20 -0.26 -15.14
CA LEU A 14 13.51 0.28 -14.75
C LEU A 14 14.20 1.02 -15.91
N GLY A 15 14.07 0.51 -17.15
CA GLY A 15 14.60 1.14 -18.34
C GLY A 15 13.96 2.50 -18.68
N CYS A 16 12.78 2.80 -18.13
CA CYS A 16 12.11 4.09 -18.29
C CYS A 16 12.59 5.15 -17.30
N LEU A 17 13.28 4.74 -16.22
CA LEU A 17 13.68 5.63 -15.14
C LEU A 17 15.12 6.12 -15.30
N GLN A 18 15.36 7.39 -15.01
CA GLN A 18 16.68 8.00 -15.01
C GLN A 18 17.19 8.18 -13.57
N SER A 19 18.51 8.09 -13.41
CA SER A 19 19.13 8.39 -12.11
C SER A 19 18.89 9.85 -11.73
N GLY A 20 18.46 10.08 -10.47
CA GLY A 20 18.16 11.43 -9.99
C GLY A 20 16.76 11.94 -10.34
N MET A 21 15.94 11.16 -11.04
CA MET A 21 14.54 11.54 -11.31
C MET A 21 13.77 11.69 -10.02
N ALA A 22 13.03 12.81 -9.88
CA ALA A 22 12.18 13.04 -8.71
C ALA A 22 11.01 12.05 -8.64
N PRO A 23 10.45 11.78 -7.46
CA PRO A 23 9.41 10.78 -7.26
C PRO A 23 8.19 10.92 -8.15
N ARG A 24 7.57 12.10 -8.23
CA ARG A 24 6.37 12.30 -9.05
C ARG A 24 6.63 12.15 -10.56
N PRO A 25 7.65 12.78 -11.15
CA PRO A 25 8.05 12.52 -12.52
C PRO A 25 8.35 11.05 -12.83
N ALA A 26 8.99 10.33 -11.91
CA ALA A 26 9.28 8.91 -12.09
C ALA A 26 7.99 8.08 -12.20
N VAL A 27 7.05 8.28 -11.28
CA VAL A 27 5.74 7.61 -11.30
C VAL A 27 4.96 7.99 -12.56
N ARG A 28 4.93 9.28 -12.95
CA ARG A 28 4.26 9.74 -14.16
C ARG A 28 4.85 9.07 -15.40
N THR A 29 6.17 9.00 -15.52
CA THR A 29 6.86 8.32 -16.63
C THR A 29 6.46 6.85 -16.74
N LEU A 30 6.37 6.13 -15.61
CA LEU A 30 5.92 4.74 -15.61
C LEU A 30 4.48 4.61 -16.09
N LEU A 31 3.59 5.49 -15.62
CA LEU A 31 2.18 5.48 -16.01
C LEU A 31 2.03 5.75 -17.51
N ASP A 32 2.68 6.79 -18.05
CA ASP A 32 2.63 7.20 -19.44
C ASP A 32 3.19 6.11 -20.40
N ARG A 33 4.06 5.24 -19.88
CA ARG A 33 4.63 4.10 -20.60
C ARG A 33 3.86 2.79 -20.42
N GLY A 34 2.70 2.83 -19.74
CA GLY A 34 1.86 1.65 -19.53
C GLY A 34 2.34 0.71 -18.41
N HIS A 35 3.25 1.15 -17.55
CA HIS A 35 3.74 0.38 -16.40
C HIS A 35 2.98 0.72 -15.12
N SER A 36 1.64 0.66 -15.16
CA SER A 36 0.74 1.03 -14.06
C SER A 36 1.06 0.27 -12.76
N PHE A 37 1.37 -1.01 -12.85
CA PHE A 37 1.71 -1.83 -11.69
C PHE A 37 3.04 -1.42 -11.05
N ASP A 38 4.05 -1.12 -11.84
CA ASP A 38 5.35 -0.64 -11.33
C ASP A 38 5.22 0.78 -10.76
N ALA A 39 4.37 1.63 -11.35
CA ALA A 39 4.03 2.94 -10.81
C ALA A 39 3.39 2.83 -9.40
N LEU A 40 2.45 1.90 -9.21
CA LEU A 40 1.83 1.60 -7.91
C LEU A 40 2.84 1.09 -6.88
N LYS A 41 3.74 0.18 -7.27
CA LYS A 41 4.83 -0.30 -6.42
C LYS A 41 5.70 0.87 -5.93
N LEU A 42 6.09 1.76 -6.86
CA LEU A 42 6.94 2.89 -6.54
C LEU A 42 6.24 3.88 -5.61
N ILE A 43 4.97 4.21 -5.84
CA ILE A 43 4.14 5.02 -4.94
C ILE A 43 4.10 4.42 -3.54
N ALA A 44 3.75 3.14 -3.43
CA ALA A 44 3.60 2.46 -2.15
C ALA A 44 4.91 2.47 -1.33
N ARG A 45 6.07 2.52 -2.00
CA ARG A 45 7.38 2.56 -1.35
C ARG A 45 7.84 3.98 -0.99
N LEU A 46 7.49 4.97 -1.81
CA LEU A 46 7.97 6.34 -1.66
C LEU A 46 7.13 7.18 -0.71
N LEU A 47 5.84 6.89 -0.57
CA LEU A 47 4.97 7.61 0.35
C LEU A 47 5.28 7.26 1.81
N PRO A 48 5.14 8.22 2.74
CA PRO A 48 5.07 7.93 4.17
C PRO A 48 3.99 6.89 4.46
N LYS A 49 4.29 5.94 5.34
CA LYS A 49 3.43 4.77 5.59
C LYS A 49 1.99 5.13 5.98
N ILE A 50 1.79 6.24 6.71
CA ILE A 50 0.44 6.74 7.04
C ILE A 50 -0.35 7.13 5.79
N TYR A 51 0.29 7.77 4.81
CA TYR A 51 -0.37 8.12 3.56
C TYR A 51 -0.64 6.91 2.68
N VAL A 52 0.22 5.89 2.73
CA VAL A 52 -0.07 4.60 2.08
C VAL A 52 -1.34 4.00 2.63
N VAL A 53 -1.49 3.88 3.96
CA VAL A 53 -2.69 3.31 4.57
C VAL A 53 -3.94 4.17 4.29
N ALA A 54 -3.83 5.49 4.38
CA ALA A 54 -4.93 6.41 4.06
C ALA A 54 -5.39 6.27 2.59
N TRP A 55 -4.45 6.18 1.67
CA TRP A 55 -4.72 5.92 0.25
C TRP A 55 -5.45 4.59 0.03
N LEU A 56 -5.01 3.52 0.68
CA LEU A 56 -5.70 2.23 0.59
C LEU A 56 -7.14 2.31 1.11
N CYS A 57 -7.37 2.98 2.23
CA CYS A 57 -8.71 3.23 2.77
C CYS A 57 -9.57 4.01 1.76
N ASP A 58 -9.01 5.03 1.11
CA ASP A 58 -9.71 5.79 0.08
C ASP A 58 -10.07 4.93 -1.14
N CYS A 59 -9.16 4.05 -1.58
CA CYS A 59 -9.42 3.13 -2.68
C CYS A 59 -10.55 2.13 -2.40
N THR A 60 -10.89 1.88 -1.14
CA THR A 60 -11.98 0.98 -0.75
C THR A 60 -13.32 1.67 -0.57
N ARG A 61 -13.38 3.01 -0.57
CA ARG A 61 -14.55 3.81 -0.15
C ARG A 61 -15.82 3.50 -0.94
N ASP A 62 -15.71 3.38 -2.25
CA ASP A 62 -16.84 3.23 -3.16
C ASP A 62 -17.06 1.77 -3.59
N ILE A 63 -16.47 0.81 -2.86
CA ILE A 63 -16.52 -0.59 -3.21
C ILE A 63 -17.40 -1.33 -2.20
N PRO A 64 -18.38 -2.13 -2.65
CA PRO A 64 -19.15 -2.99 -1.76
C PRO A 64 -18.24 -4.08 -1.19
N LEU A 65 -17.88 -3.94 0.08
CA LEU A 65 -17.01 -4.88 0.78
C LEU A 65 -17.82 -5.88 1.60
N GLU A 66 -17.34 -7.11 1.67
CA GLU A 66 -17.84 -8.12 2.59
C GLU A 66 -17.52 -7.76 4.05
N TRP A 67 -18.18 -8.42 5.00
CA TRP A 67 -18.03 -8.14 6.44
C TRP A 67 -16.57 -8.17 6.91
N ASN A 68 -15.83 -9.21 6.59
CA ASN A 68 -14.43 -9.35 7.01
C ASN A 68 -13.53 -8.26 6.41
N ASP A 69 -13.78 -7.88 5.17
CA ASP A 69 -13.04 -6.80 4.52
C ASP A 69 -13.34 -5.46 5.19
N ARG A 70 -14.61 -5.19 5.52
CA ARG A 70 -15.00 -3.97 6.25
C ARG A 70 -14.33 -3.85 7.62
N ALA A 71 -14.20 -4.96 8.35
CA ALA A 71 -13.54 -4.96 9.67
C ALA A 71 -12.10 -4.49 9.56
N GLY A 72 -11.32 -4.99 8.59
CA GLY A 72 -9.95 -4.53 8.35
C GLY A 72 -9.87 -3.07 7.94
N VAL A 73 -10.79 -2.59 7.09
CA VAL A 73 -10.88 -1.17 6.69
C VAL A 73 -11.19 -0.27 7.89
N VAL A 74 -12.08 -0.68 8.80
CA VAL A 74 -12.40 0.07 10.02
C VAL A 74 -11.16 0.23 10.90
N LEU A 75 -10.40 -0.84 11.11
CA LEU A 75 -9.17 -0.81 11.90
C LEU A 75 -8.10 0.11 11.28
N ALA A 76 -7.91 0.04 9.96
CA ALA A 76 -6.98 0.91 9.24
C ALA A 76 -7.40 2.39 9.34
N ASN A 77 -8.69 2.70 9.16
CA ASN A 77 -9.23 4.06 9.32
C ASN A 77 -9.07 4.59 10.75
N ALA A 78 -9.26 3.75 11.77
CA ALA A 78 -9.05 4.14 13.16
C ALA A 78 -7.60 4.58 13.38
N TRP A 79 -6.64 3.81 12.86
CA TRP A 79 -5.22 4.16 12.96
C TRP A 79 -4.85 5.41 12.15
N VAL A 80 -5.41 5.60 10.97
CA VAL A 80 -5.15 6.82 10.16
C VAL A 80 -5.62 8.08 10.87
N ARG A 81 -6.76 8.01 11.58
CA ARG A 81 -7.30 9.14 12.35
C ARG A 81 -6.51 9.42 13.62
N GLU A 82 -6.03 8.39 14.27
CA GLU A 82 -5.29 8.46 15.52
C GLU A 82 -4.14 7.45 15.50
N PRO A 83 -2.95 7.82 14.94
CA PRO A 83 -1.82 6.93 14.78
C PRO A 83 -1.16 6.63 16.14
N ASN A 84 -1.61 5.55 16.76
CA ASN A 84 -1.06 5.06 18.03
C ASN A 84 -0.85 3.54 18.00
N GLU A 85 -0.11 3.03 19.00
CA GLU A 85 0.21 1.60 19.09
C GLU A 85 -1.03 0.74 19.36
N THR A 86 -2.05 1.24 20.07
CA THR A 86 -3.27 0.48 20.31
C THR A 86 -3.99 0.15 19.02
N HIS A 87 -4.21 1.15 18.17
CA HIS A 87 -4.85 0.95 16.86
C HIS A 87 -3.98 0.12 15.92
N ARG A 88 -2.65 0.35 15.94
CA ARG A 88 -1.71 -0.42 15.13
C ARG A 88 -1.72 -1.91 15.51
N TYR A 89 -1.65 -2.23 16.81
CA TYR A 89 -1.73 -3.62 17.27
C TYR A 89 -3.10 -4.27 17.03
N ALA A 90 -4.19 -3.53 17.13
CA ALA A 90 -5.51 -4.05 16.77
C ALA A 90 -5.54 -4.52 15.31
N ALA A 91 -4.98 -3.73 14.39
CA ALA A 91 -4.84 -4.11 12.99
C ALA A 91 -3.90 -5.32 12.80
N LEU A 92 -2.75 -5.34 13.47
CA LEU A 92 -1.79 -6.45 13.39
C LEU A 92 -2.42 -7.77 13.90
N ASN A 93 -3.16 -7.72 15.01
CA ASN A 93 -3.86 -8.89 15.55
C ASN A 93 -4.95 -9.39 14.60
N PHE A 94 -5.70 -8.50 13.96
CA PHE A 94 -6.67 -8.88 12.96
C PHE A 94 -6.02 -9.62 11.77
N TRP A 95 -4.90 -9.09 11.25
CA TRP A 95 -4.11 -9.77 10.21
C TRP A 95 -3.65 -11.16 10.66
N THR A 96 -3.13 -11.27 11.88
CA THR A 96 -2.60 -12.54 12.40
C THR A 96 -3.70 -13.60 12.54
N ALA A 97 -4.90 -13.19 12.92
CA ALA A 97 -6.06 -14.08 13.10
C ALA A 97 -6.72 -14.49 11.76
N ASP A 98 -6.59 -13.70 10.69
CA ASP A 98 -7.23 -13.99 9.40
C ASP A 98 -6.43 -15.02 8.59
N GLN A 99 -6.95 -16.23 8.52
CA GLN A 99 -6.36 -17.34 7.72
C GLN A 99 -6.63 -17.21 6.22
N LYS A 100 -7.67 -16.50 5.82
CA LYS A 100 -8.11 -16.40 4.40
C LYS A 100 -7.36 -15.33 3.62
N ARG A 101 -6.60 -14.47 4.30
CA ARG A 101 -5.89 -13.35 3.68
C ARG A 101 -6.81 -12.49 2.82
N THR A 102 -7.90 -12.05 3.43
CA THR A 102 -8.91 -11.19 2.82
C THR A 102 -8.31 -9.82 2.43
N LEU A 103 -9.02 -9.02 1.66
CA LEU A 103 -8.62 -7.64 1.33
C LEU A 103 -8.44 -6.81 2.62
N GLY A 104 -9.41 -6.91 3.53
CA GLY A 104 -9.35 -6.23 4.81
C GLY A 104 -8.19 -6.68 5.68
N ALA A 105 -7.83 -7.97 5.65
CA ALA A 105 -6.66 -8.47 6.36
C ALA A 105 -5.35 -7.89 5.79
N TRP A 106 -5.19 -7.80 4.47
CA TRP A 106 -4.02 -7.17 3.88
C TRP A 106 -3.93 -5.67 4.20
N LEU A 107 -5.06 -4.96 4.24
CA LEU A 107 -5.08 -3.56 4.66
C LEU A 107 -4.71 -3.42 6.14
N ALA A 108 -5.19 -4.31 6.99
CA ALA A 108 -4.79 -4.39 8.39
C ALA A 108 -3.29 -4.72 8.55
N ALA A 109 -2.74 -5.60 7.68
CA ALA A 109 -1.30 -5.88 7.64
C ALA A 109 -0.48 -4.64 7.29
N ALA A 110 -0.89 -3.89 6.25
CA ALA A 110 -0.23 -2.63 5.90
C ALA A 110 -0.19 -1.65 7.07
N THR A 111 -1.29 -1.57 7.82
CA THR A 111 -1.41 -0.77 9.05
C THR A 111 -0.51 -1.30 10.15
N GLY A 112 -0.59 -2.59 10.47
CA GLY A 112 0.18 -3.24 11.52
C GLY A 112 1.70 -3.16 11.32
N TRP A 113 2.14 -3.17 10.05
CA TRP A 113 3.56 -3.07 9.66
C TRP A 113 4.03 -1.64 9.39
N SER A 114 3.21 -0.65 9.65
CA SER A 114 3.57 0.76 9.43
C SER A 114 4.68 1.27 10.35
N GLY A 115 4.95 0.60 11.46
CA GLY A 115 5.99 0.97 12.43
C GLY A 115 5.98 0.05 13.65
N GLY A 116 6.62 0.49 14.72
CA GLY A 116 6.65 -0.21 16.00
C GLY A 116 7.25 -1.61 15.94
N SER A 117 6.64 -2.57 16.62
CA SER A 117 7.09 -3.96 16.67
C SER A 117 6.04 -4.93 16.13
N MET A 118 6.50 -6.02 15.49
CA MET A 118 5.67 -7.16 15.08
C MET A 118 5.39 -8.14 16.23
N THR A 119 6.17 -8.06 17.29
CA THR A 119 5.99 -8.91 18.48
C THR A 119 4.99 -8.27 19.45
N PRO A 120 4.31 -9.09 20.30
CA PRO A 120 3.41 -8.58 21.32
C PRO A 120 4.09 -7.63 22.31
N PRO A 121 3.34 -6.74 22.96
CA PRO A 121 3.85 -5.92 24.06
C PRO A 121 4.49 -6.77 25.15
N GLY A 122 5.67 -6.35 25.63
CA GLY A 122 6.44 -7.09 26.64
C GLY A 122 7.44 -8.11 26.10
N ALA A 123 7.38 -8.48 24.81
CA ALA A 123 8.40 -9.26 24.14
C ALA A 123 9.50 -8.37 23.55
N ALA A 124 10.66 -8.99 23.21
CA ALA A 124 11.71 -8.25 22.50
C ALA A 124 11.17 -7.65 21.19
N ALA A 125 11.43 -6.36 20.99
CA ALA A 125 10.89 -5.65 19.83
C ALA A 125 11.52 -6.14 18.52
N VAL A 126 10.70 -6.46 17.54
CA VAL A 126 11.11 -6.83 16.18
C VAL A 126 10.44 -5.87 15.21
N PRO A 127 11.15 -4.86 14.70
CA PRO A 127 10.58 -3.91 13.77
C PRO A 127 10.25 -4.59 12.43
N PRO A 128 9.14 -4.20 11.76
CA PRO A 128 8.87 -4.68 10.41
C PRO A 128 9.92 -4.17 9.42
N PRO A 129 10.37 -4.99 8.45
CA PRO A 129 11.16 -4.51 7.33
C PRO A 129 10.47 -3.33 6.61
N ASP A 130 11.26 -2.38 6.12
CA ASP A 130 10.75 -1.11 5.58
C ASP A 130 9.74 -1.28 4.43
N GLN A 131 9.92 -2.30 3.59
CA GLN A 131 9.05 -2.57 2.45
C GLN A 131 7.73 -3.28 2.80
N MET A 132 7.54 -3.78 4.03
CA MET A 132 6.38 -4.62 4.38
C MET A 132 5.04 -3.91 4.17
N THR A 133 4.93 -2.64 4.56
CA THR A 133 3.72 -1.84 4.32
C THR A 133 3.42 -1.72 2.83
N ALA A 134 4.45 -1.48 2.00
CA ALA A 134 4.30 -1.36 0.56
C ALA A 134 3.90 -2.70 -0.09
N LEU A 135 4.47 -3.82 0.34
CA LEU A 135 4.10 -5.15 -0.14
C LEU A 135 2.64 -5.50 0.20
N ALA A 136 2.21 -5.21 1.43
CA ALA A 136 0.81 -5.37 1.82
C ALA A 136 -0.13 -4.46 1.01
N ALA A 137 0.28 -3.22 0.74
CA ALA A 137 -0.46 -2.30 -0.11
C ALA A 137 -0.67 -2.87 -1.51
N MET A 138 0.36 -3.48 -2.11
CA MET A 138 0.24 -4.12 -3.42
C MET A 138 -0.73 -5.30 -3.41
N ALA A 139 -0.82 -6.07 -2.31
CA ALA A 139 -1.82 -7.12 -2.17
C ALA A 139 -3.25 -6.56 -2.16
N VAL A 140 -3.49 -5.45 -1.45
CA VAL A 140 -4.80 -4.74 -1.45
C VAL A 140 -5.14 -4.23 -2.84
N ILE A 141 -4.23 -3.50 -3.48
CA ILE A 141 -4.43 -2.92 -4.82
C ILE A 141 -4.72 -4.00 -5.86
N ASN A 142 -3.99 -5.12 -5.82
CA ASN A 142 -4.26 -6.24 -6.72
C ASN A 142 -5.66 -6.81 -6.52
N LYS A 143 -6.07 -7.07 -5.27
CA LYS A 143 -7.44 -7.55 -4.99
C LYS A 143 -8.50 -6.57 -5.48
N LEU A 144 -8.32 -5.27 -5.24
CA LEU A 144 -9.22 -4.23 -5.72
C LEU A 144 -9.29 -4.18 -7.25
N SER A 145 -8.15 -4.29 -7.94
CA SER A 145 -8.09 -4.27 -9.41
C SER A 145 -8.79 -5.49 -10.02
N MET A 146 -8.70 -6.65 -9.37
CA MET A 146 -9.31 -7.91 -9.82
C MET A 146 -10.82 -7.99 -9.66
N LEU A 147 -11.47 -7.08 -8.92
CA LEU A 147 -12.92 -7.06 -8.75
C LEU A 147 -13.67 -6.80 -10.06
N ASP A 148 -13.00 -6.24 -11.06
CA ASP A 148 -13.53 -6.05 -12.40
C ASP A 148 -12.40 -6.27 -13.42
N SER A 149 -12.35 -7.44 -14.00
CA SER A 149 -11.31 -7.82 -14.94
C SER A 149 -11.30 -6.97 -16.22
N ALA A 150 -12.46 -6.50 -16.66
CA ALA A 150 -12.58 -5.64 -17.85
C ALA A 150 -12.04 -4.22 -17.60
N ALA A 151 -11.98 -3.78 -16.35
CA ALA A 151 -11.47 -2.48 -15.96
C ALA A 151 -10.12 -2.54 -15.22
N PHE A 152 -9.45 -3.68 -15.23
CA PHE A 152 -8.26 -3.96 -14.41
C PHE A 152 -7.17 -2.88 -14.51
N GLU A 153 -6.69 -2.59 -15.72
CA GLU A 153 -5.63 -1.57 -15.93
C GLU A 153 -6.14 -0.16 -15.64
N ARG A 154 -7.35 0.19 -16.09
CA ARG A 154 -7.95 1.49 -15.81
C ARG A 154 -8.11 1.75 -14.30
N ARG A 155 -8.41 0.72 -13.52
CA ARG A 155 -8.45 0.84 -12.04
C ARG A 155 -7.09 1.13 -11.45
N ARG A 156 -6.05 0.46 -11.93
CA ARG A 156 -4.67 0.70 -11.49
C ARG A 156 -4.24 2.14 -11.78
N GLU A 157 -4.50 2.64 -12.98
CA GLU A 157 -4.25 4.03 -13.35
C GLU A 157 -5.00 4.99 -12.43
N ALA A 158 -6.29 4.75 -12.18
CA ALA A 158 -7.09 5.56 -11.28
C ALA A 158 -6.56 5.56 -9.84
N PHE A 159 -6.02 4.43 -9.34
CA PHE A 159 -5.40 4.37 -8.02
C PHE A 159 -4.10 5.19 -7.96
N VAL A 160 -3.31 5.24 -9.02
CA VAL A 160 -2.14 6.13 -9.13
C VAL A 160 -2.59 7.59 -9.07
N GLU A 161 -3.56 7.99 -9.87
CA GLU A 161 -4.02 9.38 -9.95
C GLU A 161 -4.58 9.92 -8.63
N ARG A 162 -5.18 9.06 -7.78
CA ARG A 162 -5.68 9.47 -6.46
C ARG A 162 -4.61 10.05 -5.55
N VAL A 163 -3.35 9.64 -5.72
CA VAL A 163 -2.31 9.90 -4.70
C VAL A 163 -1.00 10.47 -5.24
N ILE A 164 -0.80 10.45 -6.56
CA ILE A 164 0.45 10.92 -7.19
C ILE A 164 0.81 12.37 -6.81
N HIS A 165 -0.19 13.20 -6.53
CA HIS A 165 -0.01 14.59 -6.13
C HIS A 165 0.67 14.75 -4.75
N LEU A 166 0.71 13.70 -3.92
CA LEU A 166 1.40 13.70 -2.63
C LEU A 166 2.91 13.46 -2.76
N LEU A 167 3.38 13.03 -3.93
CA LEU A 167 4.81 12.82 -4.17
C LEU A 167 5.50 14.15 -4.50
N PRO A 168 6.79 14.33 -4.08
CA PRO A 168 7.57 15.50 -4.46
C PRO A 168 7.82 15.60 -5.96
N ASP A 169 7.87 16.84 -6.48
CA ASP A 169 8.21 17.17 -7.88
C ASP A 169 9.70 17.38 -8.10
N ALA A 170 10.45 17.63 -7.02
CA ALA A 170 11.89 17.91 -7.03
C ALA A 170 12.56 17.27 -5.80
#